data_054a15319d49e0fc52e72162837f1fe5
#
_entry.id   054a15319d49e0fc52e72162837f1fe5
#
_cell.length_a   1.000
_cell.length_b   1.000
_cell.length_c   1.000
_cell.angle_alpha   90.00
_cell.angle_beta   90.00
_cell.angle_gamma   90.00
#
_symmetry.space_group_name_H-M   'P 1'
#
loop_
_entity.id
_entity.type
_entity.pdbx_description
1 polymer ?
#
loop_
_entity_poly.entity_id
_entity_poly.type
_entity_poly.pdbx_seq_one_letter_code
_entity_poly.pdbx_strand_id
1 'polypeptide(L)'
;AVLAFESTIFSKHTDAAVRGGYEQWEGMLILGAYVAVLFFSYWILQGAVELRIVAYGLLAGVFVMTLIGGMQAFGYDFFRTDAGKAVMNLMLDNKLDFTFNFEKGRVYATLYNPNYVGSYVALLLPVILSLVSGKRKTSAVFVSVVSVITSALLLVMLFGSQSLTGCIGVAASLVLFLILMIP
;
A
#
# COMPACT_ATOMS: atom_id res chain seq x y z
N ALA A 1 1.60 13.31 16.68
CA ALA A 1 2.68 12.82 17.55
C ALA A 1 2.44 13.22 19.01
N VAL A 2 2.22 14.51 19.35
CA VAL A 2 2.05 14.97 20.75
C VAL A 2 0.86 14.29 21.42
N LEU A 3 -0.33 14.31 20.83
CA LEU A 3 -1.53 13.66 21.36
C LEU A 3 -1.37 12.15 21.57
N ALA A 4 -0.64 11.47 20.67
CA ALA A 4 -0.36 10.04 20.82
C ALA A 4 0.55 9.78 22.00
N PHE A 5 1.57 10.63 22.22
CA PHE A 5 2.47 10.55 23.34
C PHE A 5 1.75 10.78 24.68
N GLU A 6 0.93 11.84 24.76
CA GLU A 6 0.10 12.12 25.94
C GLU A 6 -0.86 10.96 26.22
N SER A 7 -1.58 10.48 25.21
CA SER A 7 -2.48 9.33 25.35
C SER A 7 -1.78 8.08 25.87
N THR A 8 -0.52 7.86 25.47
CA THR A 8 0.28 6.72 25.94
C THR A 8 0.65 6.85 27.41
N ILE A 9 1.06 8.05 27.84
CA ILE A 9 1.43 8.31 29.26
C ILE A 9 0.24 8.10 30.19
N PHE A 10 -0.93 8.55 29.79
CA PHE A 10 -2.16 8.45 30.59
C PHE A 10 -2.93 7.14 30.38
N SER A 11 -2.39 6.20 29.59
CA SER A 11 -3.03 4.92 29.34
C SER A 11 -2.96 4.00 30.57
N LYS A 12 -4.08 3.34 30.90
CA LYS A 12 -4.12 2.27 31.90
C LYS A 12 -3.37 0.99 31.45
N HIS A 13 -3.11 0.85 30.17
CA HIS A 13 -2.44 -0.29 29.55
C HIS A 13 -1.19 0.19 28.78
N THR A 14 -0.20 0.68 29.54
CA THR A 14 0.99 1.34 28.99
C THR A 14 1.78 0.45 28.02
N ASP A 15 1.89 -0.86 28.29
CA ASP A 15 2.61 -1.78 27.39
C ASP A 15 1.92 -1.89 26.03
N ALA A 16 0.60 -2.06 26.01
CA ALA A 16 -0.18 -2.07 24.78
C ALA A 16 -0.17 -0.71 24.07
N ALA A 17 -0.18 0.39 24.81
CA ALA A 17 -0.10 1.74 24.22
C ALA A 17 1.27 2.02 23.57
N VAL A 18 2.36 1.48 24.12
CA VAL A 18 3.72 1.65 23.60
C VAL A 18 3.98 0.71 22.43
N ARG A 19 3.68 -0.56 22.57
CA ARG A 19 4.05 -1.62 21.60
C ARG A 19 2.95 -1.98 20.61
N GLY A 20 1.71 -1.64 20.90
CA GLY A 20 0.52 -2.10 20.19
C GLY A 20 -0.14 -3.31 20.87
N GLY A 21 -1.38 -3.58 20.50
CA GLY A 21 -2.12 -4.77 20.93
C GLY A 21 -1.75 -6.01 20.14
N TYR A 22 -2.18 -7.18 20.64
CA TYR A 22 -2.02 -8.45 19.93
C TYR A 22 -2.68 -8.37 18.54
N GLU A 23 -1.95 -8.78 17.51
CA GLU A 23 -2.33 -8.69 16.08
C GLU A 23 -2.46 -7.25 15.52
N GLN A 24 -2.34 -6.22 16.36
CA GLN A 24 -2.35 -4.80 15.96
C GLN A 24 -1.17 -4.09 16.64
N TRP A 25 0.01 -4.24 16.07
CA TRP A 25 1.26 -3.72 16.62
C TRP A 25 1.43 -2.19 16.42
N GLU A 26 0.33 -1.45 16.25
CA GLU A 26 0.34 0.00 16.01
C GLU A 26 0.38 0.80 17.32
N GLY A 27 1.43 0.59 18.11
CA GLY A 27 1.68 1.38 19.32
C GLY A 27 2.47 2.66 19.02
N MET A 28 2.77 3.41 20.09
CA MET A 28 3.50 4.69 20.03
C MET A 28 4.84 4.57 19.27
N LEU A 29 5.55 3.44 19.42
CA LEU A 29 6.83 3.21 18.74
C LEU A 29 6.66 3.21 17.22
N ILE A 30 5.63 2.56 16.69
CA ILE A 30 5.35 2.50 15.26
C ILE A 30 4.89 3.87 14.74
N LEU A 31 4.03 4.58 15.48
CA LEU A 31 3.65 5.96 15.15
C LEU A 31 4.86 6.89 15.14
N GLY A 32 5.78 6.73 16.09
CA GLY A 32 7.06 7.45 16.12
C GLY A 32 7.92 7.13 14.91
N ALA A 33 7.99 5.87 14.50
CA ALA A 33 8.70 5.45 13.29
C ALA A 33 8.10 6.07 12.02
N TYR A 34 6.76 6.16 11.88
CA TYR A 34 6.12 6.85 10.76
C TYR A 34 6.50 8.34 10.70
N VAL A 35 6.52 9.03 11.85
CA VAL A 35 6.96 10.43 11.92
C VAL A 35 8.43 10.56 11.55
N ALA A 36 9.29 9.66 12.01
CA ALA A 36 10.70 9.63 11.66
C ALA A 36 10.91 9.40 10.15
N VAL A 37 10.21 8.43 9.56
CA VAL A 37 10.26 8.18 8.12
C VAL A 37 9.81 9.42 7.33
N LEU A 38 8.72 10.07 7.74
CA LEU A 38 8.26 11.30 7.11
C LEU A 38 9.31 12.42 7.17
N PHE A 39 9.91 12.63 8.35
CA PHE A 39 10.94 13.65 8.56
C PHE A 39 12.19 13.37 7.73
N PHE A 40 12.73 12.16 7.78
CA PHE A 40 13.91 11.78 7.01
C PHE A 40 13.64 11.79 5.51
N SER A 41 12.45 11.34 5.06
CA SER A 41 12.07 11.43 3.65
C SER A 41 12.06 12.88 3.17
N TYR A 42 11.46 13.80 3.95
CA TYR A 42 11.48 15.22 3.62
C TYR A 42 12.89 15.79 3.56
N TRP A 43 13.77 15.39 4.47
CA TRP A 43 15.14 15.88 4.53
C TRP A 43 16.04 15.31 3.43
N ILE A 44 15.86 14.03 3.06
CA ILE A 44 16.67 13.34 2.06
C ILE A 44 16.19 13.65 0.63
N LEU A 45 14.86 13.74 0.42
CA LEU A 45 14.26 13.88 -0.91
C LEU A 45 14.15 15.34 -1.34
N GLN A 46 15.28 16.07 -1.32
CA GLN A 46 15.33 17.49 -1.68
C GLN A 46 15.61 17.71 -3.19
N GLY A 47 16.21 16.73 -3.85
CA GLY A 47 16.62 16.82 -5.24
C GLY A 47 15.67 16.11 -6.21
N ALA A 48 15.65 16.58 -7.46
CA ALA A 48 14.83 15.95 -8.51
C ALA A 48 15.31 14.55 -8.88
N VAL A 49 16.56 14.20 -8.60
CA VAL A 49 17.13 12.88 -8.88
C VAL A 49 16.63 11.88 -7.84
N GLU A 50 16.71 12.22 -6.57
CA GLU A 50 16.26 11.40 -5.42
C GLU A 50 14.76 11.12 -5.53
N LEU A 51 13.96 12.16 -5.78
CA LEU A 51 12.52 12.04 -6.01
C LEU A 51 12.20 11.09 -7.17
N ARG A 52 12.98 11.16 -8.25
CA ARG A 52 12.78 10.29 -9.42
C ARG A 52 13.11 8.82 -9.11
N ILE A 53 14.20 8.58 -8.40
CA ILE A 53 14.59 7.22 -7.98
C ILE A 53 13.48 6.60 -7.11
N VAL A 54 13.01 7.35 -6.11
CA VAL A 54 11.92 6.88 -5.23
C VAL A 54 10.63 6.67 -6.01
N ALA A 55 10.26 7.58 -6.92
CA ALA A 55 9.06 7.46 -7.73
C ALA A 55 9.09 6.22 -8.65
N TYR A 56 10.23 5.92 -9.24
CA TYR A 56 10.38 4.73 -10.09
C TYR A 56 10.42 3.43 -9.27
N GLY A 57 11.09 3.45 -8.12
CA GLY A 57 11.06 2.32 -7.19
C GLY A 57 9.64 2.05 -6.68
N LEU A 58 8.90 3.10 -6.34
CA LEU A 58 7.51 3.00 -5.93
C LEU A 58 6.63 2.45 -7.08
N LEU A 59 6.77 2.99 -8.30
CA LEU A 59 6.03 2.49 -9.47
C LEU A 59 6.30 1.00 -9.71
N ALA A 60 7.56 0.57 -9.63
CA ALA A 60 7.92 -0.83 -9.81
C ALA A 60 7.29 -1.73 -8.72
N GLY A 61 7.38 -1.33 -7.45
CA GLY A 61 6.77 -2.07 -6.34
C GLY A 61 5.25 -2.14 -6.44
N VAL A 62 4.60 -1.02 -6.77
CA VAL A 62 3.14 -0.98 -6.98
C VAL A 62 2.74 -1.82 -8.18
N PHE A 63 3.50 -1.80 -9.27
CA PHE A 63 3.23 -2.62 -10.44
C PHE A 63 3.25 -4.12 -10.11
N VAL A 64 4.27 -4.59 -9.38
CA VAL A 64 4.33 -5.99 -8.92
C VAL A 64 3.13 -6.35 -8.03
N MET A 65 2.78 -5.48 -7.08
CA MET A 65 1.61 -5.67 -6.22
C MET A 65 0.32 -5.76 -7.03
N THR A 66 0.17 -4.92 -8.07
CA THR A 66 -1.02 -4.94 -8.92
C THR A 66 -1.11 -6.17 -9.81
N LEU A 67 0.02 -6.76 -10.22
CA LEU A 67 0.01 -8.05 -10.92
C LEU A 67 -0.53 -9.16 -10.01
N ILE A 68 -0.05 -9.24 -8.77
CA ILE A 68 -0.53 -10.24 -7.80
C ILE A 68 -2.03 -10.05 -7.53
N GLY A 69 -2.44 -8.83 -7.19
CA GLY A 69 -3.84 -8.53 -6.92
C GLY A 69 -4.75 -8.68 -8.13
N GLY A 70 -4.27 -8.33 -9.32
CA GLY A 70 -4.98 -8.57 -10.58
C GLY A 70 -5.21 -10.05 -10.83
N MET A 71 -4.20 -10.91 -10.66
CA MET A 71 -4.37 -12.35 -10.77
C MET A 71 -5.42 -12.87 -9.78
N GLN A 72 -5.41 -12.41 -8.53
CA GLN A 72 -6.42 -12.78 -7.53
C GLN A 72 -7.84 -12.35 -7.95
N ALA A 73 -8.00 -11.14 -8.50
CA ALA A 73 -9.29 -10.66 -9.00
C ALA A 73 -9.88 -11.56 -10.08
N PHE A 74 -9.05 -12.19 -10.91
CA PHE A 74 -9.46 -13.16 -11.92
C PHE A 74 -9.54 -14.61 -11.39
N GLY A 75 -9.41 -14.80 -10.06
CA GLY A 75 -9.51 -16.11 -9.42
C GLY A 75 -8.22 -16.94 -9.42
N TYR A 76 -7.12 -16.39 -9.94
CA TYR A 76 -5.79 -17.02 -9.91
C TYR A 76 -5.01 -16.54 -8.68
N ASP A 77 -5.13 -17.28 -7.60
CA ASP A 77 -4.48 -16.95 -6.33
C ASP A 77 -3.27 -17.85 -6.10
N PHE A 78 -2.07 -17.29 -6.34
CA PHE A 78 -0.81 -17.98 -6.13
C PHE A 78 -0.65 -18.52 -4.70
N PHE A 79 -1.06 -17.75 -3.69
CA PHE A 79 -0.89 -18.14 -2.27
C PHE A 79 -1.74 -19.34 -1.86
N ARG A 80 -2.79 -19.67 -2.62
CA ARG A 80 -3.62 -20.87 -2.41
C ARG A 80 -3.03 -22.12 -3.05
N THR A 81 -1.99 -22.01 -3.88
CA THR A 81 -1.29 -23.14 -4.47
C THR A 81 -0.29 -23.75 -3.48
N ASP A 82 0.10 -25.00 -3.71
CA ASP A 82 1.10 -25.66 -2.86
C ASP A 82 2.46 -24.94 -2.91
N ALA A 83 2.83 -24.39 -4.07
CA ALA A 83 4.03 -23.58 -4.22
C ALA A 83 3.93 -22.27 -3.40
N GLY A 84 2.79 -21.58 -3.43
CA GLY A 84 2.56 -20.38 -2.66
C GLY A 84 2.57 -20.66 -1.15
N LYS A 85 1.93 -21.73 -0.70
CA LYS A 85 1.98 -22.18 0.70
C LYS A 85 3.40 -22.53 1.13
N ALA A 86 4.19 -23.17 0.27
CA ALA A 86 5.61 -23.46 0.54
C ALA A 86 6.42 -22.16 0.72
N VAL A 87 6.22 -21.16 -0.14
CA VAL A 87 6.87 -19.85 -0.01
C VAL A 87 6.49 -19.15 1.30
N MET A 88 5.21 -19.16 1.67
CA MET A 88 4.78 -18.58 2.95
C MET A 88 5.39 -19.29 4.16
N ASN A 89 5.59 -20.61 4.06
CA ASN A 89 6.21 -21.42 5.12
C ASN A 89 7.73 -21.30 5.19
N LEU A 90 8.41 -20.70 4.18
CA LEU A 90 9.87 -20.56 4.19
C LEU A 90 10.39 -19.68 5.34
N MET A 91 9.59 -18.77 5.83
CA MET A 91 9.93 -17.83 6.91
C MET A 91 9.37 -18.25 8.28
N LEU A 92 8.76 -19.43 8.37
CA LEU A 92 8.13 -19.91 9.60
C LEU A 92 8.87 -21.14 10.13
N ASP A 93 9.17 -21.16 11.42
CA ASP A 93 9.81 -22.29 12.08
C ASP A 93 8.92 -23.55 12.08
N ASN A 94 7.62 -23.37 12.11
CA ASN A 94 6.63 -24.44 12.02
C ASN A 94 5.81 -24.31 10.74
N LYS A 95 5.67 -25.42 10.01
CA LYS A 95 4.79 -25.48 8.84
C LYS A 95 3.36 -25.30 9.26
N LEU A 96 2.72 -24.22 8.81
CA LEU A 96 1.31 -23.94 9.06
C LEU A 96 0.48 -24.37 7.85
N ASP A 97 -0.68 -24.96 8.12
CA ASP A 97 -1.71 -25.14 7.08
C ASP A 97 -2.56 -23.86 7.04
N PHE A 98 -2.30 -23.04 5.99
CA PHE A 98 -2.96 -21.74 5.83
C PHE A 98 -4.42 -21.94 5.42
N THR A 99 -5.34 -21.47 6.24
CA THR A 99 -6.75 -21.34 5.89
C THR A 99 -7.04 -19.93 5.39
N PHE A 100 -7.67 -19.84 4.22
CA PHE A 100 -8.02 -18.56 3.61
C PHE A 100 -9.49 -18.26 3.88
N ASN A 101 -9.74 -17.25 4.72
CA ASN A 101 -11.10 -16.88 5.15
C ASN A 101 -11.88 -16.07 4.09
N PHE A 102 -11.25 -15.75 2.96
CA PHE A 102 -11.87 -14.98 1.88
C PHE A 102 -12.26 -15.89 0.72
N GLU A 103 -13.34 -15.53 0.04
CA GLU A 103 -13.79 -16.21 -1.18
C GLU A 103 -12.76 -16.09 -2.31
N LYS A 104 -12.79 -17.02 -3.26
CA LYS A 104 -11.97 -16.94 -4.47
C LYS A 104 -12.38 -15.70 -5.26
N GLY A 105 -11.39 -14.95 -5.78
CA GLY A 105 -11.61 -13.71 -6.51
C GLY A 105 -11.64 -12.47 -5.63
N ARG A 106 -11.69 -12.60 -4.31
CA ARG A 106 -11.52 -11.47 -3.39
C ARG A 106 -10.04 -11.13 -3.25
N VAL A 107 -9.69 -9.87 -3.56
CA VAL A 107 -8.30 -9.42 -3.57
C VAL A 107 -7.85 -8.99 -2.17
N TYR A 108 -6.78 -9.60 -1.71
CA TYR A 108 -6.03 -9.19 -0.51
C TYR A 108 -4.55 -8.93 -0.83
N ALA A 109 -4.09 -9.26 -2.04
CA ALA A 109 -2.72 -9.17 -2.53
C ALA A 109 -1.72 -9.81 -1.54
N THR A 110 -0.74 -9.05 -1.04
CA THR A 110 0.17 -9.46 0.05
C THR A 110 -0.15 -8.76 1.37
N LEU A 111 -1.30 -8.03 1.45
CA LEU A 111 -1.65 -7.18 2.58
C LEU A 111 -2.52 -7.87 3.63
N TYR A 112 -2.72 -9.19 3.50
CA TYR A 112 -3.48 -10.01 4.43
C TYR A 112 -4.99 -9.69 4.50
N ASN A 113 -5.40 -8.40 4.42
CA ASN A 113 -6.78 -7.98 4.58
C ASN A 113 -7.23 -7.14 3.36
N PRO A 114 -8.40 -7.46 2.74
CA PRO A 114 -8.97 -6.68 1.63
C PRO A 114 -9.17 -5.20 1.92
N ASN A 115 -9.46 -4.82 3.17
CA ASN A 115 -9.59 -3.40 3.53
C ASN A 115 -8.25 -2.65 3.44
N TYR A 116 -7.13 -3.31 3.69
CA TYR A 116 -5.81 -2.72 3.52
C TYR A 116 -5.48 -2.49 2.03
N VAL A 117 -5.99 -3.36 1.14
CA VAL A 117 -5.91 -3.13 -0.31
C VAL A 117 -6.62 -1.82 -0.68
N GLY A 118 -7.81 -1.57 -0.13
CA GLY A 118 -8.54 -0.33 -0.34
C GLY A 118 -7.73 0.91 0.08
N SER A 119 -7.13 0.89 1.26
CA SER A 119 -6.27 1.98 1.77
C SER A 119 -5.00 2.14 0.92
N TYR A 120 -4.38 1.03 0.52
CA TYR A 120 -3.21 1.01 -0.36
C TYR A 120 -3.52 1.69 -1.70
N VAL A 121 -4.65 1.35 -2.33
CA VAL A 121 -5.08 1.98 -3.58
C VAL A 121 -5.38 3.46 -3.39
N ALA A 122 -6.06 3.84 -2.30
CA ALA A 122 -6.40 5.24 -2.02
C ALA A 122 -5.15 6.13 -1.87
N LEU A 123 -4.07 5.59 -1.30
CA LEU A 123 -2.81 6.32 -1.15
C LEU A 123 -2.02 6.39 -2.45
N LEU A 124 -1.94 5.29 -3.21
CA LEU A 124 -0.99 5.17 -4.31
C LEU A 124 -1.56 5.56 -5.67
N LEU A 125 -2.86 5.44 -5.89
CA LEU A 125 -3.47 5.79 -7.18
C LEU A 125 -3.17 7.23 -7.61
N PRO A 126 -3.36 8.28 -6.78
CA PRO A 126 -3.05 9.65 -7.18
C PRO A 126 -1.54 9.86 -7.41
N VAL A 127 -0.69 9.19 -6.63
CA VAL A 127 0.77 9.26 -6.80
C VAL A 127 1.18 8.66 -8.15
N ILE A 128 0.68 7.48 -8.50
CA ILE A 128 0.99 6.84 -9.79
C ILE A 128 0.42 7.66 -10.95
N LEU A 129 -0.79 8.23 -10.82
CA LEU A 129 -1.38 9.11 -11.83
C LEU A 129 -0.53 10.37 -12.06
N SER A 130 0.13 10.92 -11.04
CA SER A 130 1.02 12.07 -11.17
C SER A 130 2.22 11.80 -12.09
N LEU A 131 2.63 10.54 -12.26
CA LEU A 131 3.73 10.12 -13.13
C LEU A 131 3.35 10.07 -14.62
N VAL A 132 2.05 10.11 -14.94
CA VAL A 132 1.55 10.10 -16.34
C VAL A 132 1.88 11.39 -17.07
N SER A 133 1.98 12.51 -16.39
CA SER A 133 2.12 13.86 -16.97
C SER A 133 3.55 14.30 -17.31
N GLY A 134 4.53 13.39 -17.36
CA GLY A 134 5.93 13.71 -17.62
C GLY A 134 6.18 14.28 -19.03
N LYS A 135 7.00 15.34 -19.15
CA LYS A 135 7.40 15.97 -20.41
C LYS A 135 8.08 14.95 -21.36
N ARG A 136 7.68 14.97 -22.61
CA ARG A 136 8.00 14.06 -23.73
C ARG A 136 9.49 13.78 -23.98
N LYS A 137 10.14 12.99 -23.16
CA LYS A 137 11.35 12.23 -23.54
C LYS A 137 10.94 10.76 -23.68
N THR A 138 11.62 9.99 -24.52
CA THR A 138 11.29 8.56 -24.77
C THR A 138 11.14 7.74 -23.47
N SER A 139 12.01 7.99 -22.48
CA SER A 139 11.88 7.36 -21.14
C SER A 139 10.62 7.81 -20.39
N ALA A 140 10.12 9.01 -20.62
CA ALA A 140 8.89 9.51 -20.01
C ALA A 140 7.64 8.84 -20.61
N VAL A 141 7.66 8.48 -21.88
CA VAL A 141 6.56 7.74 -22.53
C VAL A 141 6.43 6.34 -21.91
N PHE A 142 7.52 5.62 -21.75
CA PHE A 142 7.52 4.30 -21.10
C PHE A 142 6.95 4.38 -19.68
N VAL A 143 7.46 5.31 -18.85
CA VAL A 143 6.95 5.52 -17.49
C VAL A 143 5.46 5.86 -17.49
N SER A 144 5.02 6.73 -18.40
CA SER A 144 3.60 7.09 -18.50
C SER A 144 2.72 5.87 -18.86
N VAL A 145 3.14 5.04 -19.81
CA VAL A 145 2.41 3.84 -20.19
C VAL A 145 2.32 2.86 -19.02
N VAL A 146 3.44 2.58 -18.34
CA VAL A 146 3.45 1.71 -17.15
C VAL A 146 2.57 2.29 -16.06
N SER A 147 2.61 3.61 -15.82
CA SER A 147 1.78 4.27 -14.81
C SER A 147 0.28 4.15 -15.12
N VAL A 148 -0.12 4.30 -16.39
CA VAL A 148 -1.52 4.11 -16.81
C VAL A 148 -1.97 2.66 -16.59
N ILE A 149 -1.16 1.68 -17.00
CA ILE A 149 -1.46 0.27 -16.78
C ILE A 149 -1.57 -0.04 -15.29
N THR A 150 -0.61 0.44 -14.49
CA THR A 150 -0.60 0.26 -13.03
C THR A 150 -1.84 0.88 -12.38
N SER A 151 -2.24 2.09 -12.82
CA SER A 151 -3.45 2.75 -12.31
C SER A 151 -4.72 1.96 -12.63
N ALA A 152 -4.82 1.41 -13.85
CA ALA A 152 -5.93 0.55 -14.22
C ALA A 152 -5.98 -0.73 -13.37
N LEU A 153 -4.83 -1.37 -13.14
CA LEU A 153 -4.73 -2.55 -12.28
C LEU A 153 -5.01 -2.23 -10.80
N LEU A 154 -4.63 -1.05 -10.30
CA LEU A 154 -5.02 -0.58 -8.97
C LEU A 154 -6.54 -0.50 -8.82
N LEU A 155 -7.25 -0.02 -9.84
CA LEU A 155 -8.72 0.00 -9.82
C LEU A 155 -9.30 -1.43 -9.85
N VAL A 156 -8.72 -2.35 -10.64
CA VAL A 156 -9.12 -3.77 -10.59
C VAL A 156 -8.93 -4.35 -9.19
N MET A 157 -7.81 -4.05 -8.53
CA MET A 157 -7.58 -4.47 -7.14
C MET A 157 -8.60 -3.87 -6.18
N LEU A 158 -8.94 -2.59 -6.33
CA LEU A 158 -9.92 -1.91 -5.48
C LEU A 158 -11.28 -2.61 -5.55
N PHE A 159 -11.80 -2.83 -6.77
CA PHE A 159 -13.08 -3.50 -6.96
C PHE A 159 -13.04 -4.96 -6.51
N GLY A 160 -11.96 -5.68 -6.81
CA GLY A 160 -11.76 -7.06 -6.36
C GLY A 160 -11.61 -7.20 -4.84
N SER A 161 -11.15 -6.16 -4.13
CA SER A 161 -11.08 -6.16 -2.67
C SER A 161 -12.47 -6.06 -2.00
N GLN A 162 -13.47 -5.53 -2.71
CA GLN A 162 -14.82 -5.27 -2.20
C GLN A 162 -14.79 -4.35 -0.94
N SER A 163 -13.82 -3.46 -0.84
CA SER A 163 -13.65 -2.54 0.28
C SER A 163 -14.42 -1.24 0.03
N LEU A 164 -15.57 -1.07 0.68
CA LEU A 164 -16.34 0.18 0.59
C LEU A 164 -15.55 1.38 1.12
N THR A 165 -14.84 1.20 2.23
CA THR A 165 -13.97 2.24 2.81
C THR A 165 -12.84 2.63 1.85
N GLY A 166 -12.31 1.65 1.12
CA GLY A 166 -11.32 1.89 0.05
C GLY A 166 -11.90 2.74 -1.09
N CYS A 167 -13.12 2.46 -1.54
CA CYS A 167 -13.78 3.26 -2.59
C CYS A 167 -13.98 4.72 -2.14
N ILE A 168 -14.43 4.94 -0.91
CA ILE A 168 -14.58 6.29 -0.33
C ILE A 168 -13.21 6.97 -0.24
N GLY A 169 -12.20 6.26 0.25
CA GLY A 169 -10.82 6.76 0.35
C GLY A 169 -10.25 7.17 -1.00
N VAL A 170 -10.44 6.37 -2.04
CA VAL A 170 -10.02 6.69 -3.42
C VAL A 170 -10.75 7.92 -3.94
N ALA A 171 -12.06 8.03 -3.75
CA ALA A 171 -12.80 9.20 -4.17
C ALA A 171 -12.26 10.48 -3.50
N ALA A 172 -12.03 10.44 -2.18
CA ALA A 172 -11.47 11.56 -1.43
C ALA A 172 -10.05 11.91 -1.89
N SER A 173 -9.19 10.91 -2.09
CA SER A 173 -7.81 11.11 -2.53
C SER A 173 -7.73 11.68 -3.95
N LEU A 174 -8.61 11.27 -4.86
CA LEU A 174 -8.68 11.84 -6.22
C LEU A 174 -9.20 13.28 -6.21
N VAL A 175 -10.19 13.61 -5.38
CA VAL A 175 -10.64 15.01 -5.21
C VAL A 175 -9.48 15.88 -4.71
N LEU A 176 -8.76 15.43 -3.68
CA LEU A 176 -7.60 16.14 -3.17
C LEU A 176 -6.51 16.29 -4.26
N PHE A 177 -6.24 15.22 -5.00
CA PHE A 177 -5.28 15.25 -6.10
C PHE A 177 -5.67 16.30 -7.16
N LEU A 178 -6.92 16.33 -7.57
CA LEU A 178 -7.41 17.32 -8.52
C LEU A 178 -7.28 18.76 -7.99
N ILE A 179 -7.60 18.99 -6.71
CA ILE A 179 -7.42 20.31 -6.07
C ILE A 179 -5.96 20.74 -6.10
N LEU A 180 -5.03 19.84 -5.79
CA LEU A 180 -3.59 20.11 -5.79
C LEU A 180 -3.00 20.29 -7.20
N MET A 181 -3.70 19.83 -8.25
CA MET A 181 -3.29 20.02 -9.64
C MET A 181 -3.82 21.33 -10.26
N ILE A 182 -4.70 22.05 -9.57
CA ILE A 182 -5.16 23.39 -9.98
C ILE A 182 -3.98 24.36 -9.73
N PRO A 183 -3.51 25.09 -10.76
CA PRO A 183 -2.38 26.01 -10.64
C PRO A 183 -2.72 27.25 -9.79
#